data_d2eb951dea50f08165b5cee65165c5cf
#
_entry.id   d2eb951dea50f08165b5cee65165c5cf
#
_cell.length_a   1.000
_cell.length_b   1.000
_cell.length_c   1.000
_cell.angle_alpha   90.00
_cell.angle_beta   90.00
_cell.angle_gamma   90.00
#
_symmetry.space_group_name_H-M   'P 1'
#
loop_
_entity.id
_entity.type
_entity.pdbx_description
1 polymer ?
#
loop_
_entity_poly.entity_id
_entity_poly.type
_entity_poly.pdbx_seq_one_letter_code
_entity_poly.pdbx_strand_id
1 'polypeptide(L)'
;MSTASPPRLAALDLLRGFTVAAMIVVNNPGNWNSVYAPLSHSHWSGVTFADLIFPAFIFIMGVSLALARPRATTSTGWPRYQRIVTRAVTLIAMGLVLNAALAWPDLTAIRLPGVLQRIGITYLVTAIVVARTSAGQRWAIAGALLLVHWTLLVWPAHAFGAAALTPGANTAFWVDRAAFGRHMLTPSGDPEGLLGVLTSVSTALFGAAAGRWLAGGADASSRSTSPGRHLLMKLAAAGVVG
;
A
#
# COMPACT_ATOMS: atom_id res chain seq x y z
N MET A 1 -17.35 -20.55 29.47
CA MET A 1 -17.77 -19.83 28.24
C MET A 1 -16.55 -19.73 27.33
N SER A 2 -16.50 -20.55 26.30
CA SER A 2 -15.40 -20.53 25.31
C SER A 2 -15.52 -19.28 24.44
N THR A 3 -14.59 -18.34 24.57
CA THR A 3 -14.46 -17.19 23.69
C THR A 3 -13.85 -17.64 22.37
N ALA A 4 -14.66 -18.24 21.50
CA ALA A 4 -14.22 -18.55 20.14
C ALA A 4 -13.75 -17.26 19.45
N SER A 5 -12.48 -17.20 19.11
CA SER A 5 -11.94 -16.13 18.27
C SER A 5 -12.72 -16.08 16.96
N PRO A 6 -13.09 -14.88 16.46
CA PRO A 6 -13.80 -14.79 15.18
C PRO A 6 -12.99 -15.51 14.09
N PRO A 7 -13.66 -16.24 13.18
CA PRO A 7 -12.97 -17.00 12.15
C PRO A 7 -12.04 -16.07 11.36
N ARG A 8 -10.75 -16.40 11.36
CA ARG A 8 -9.76 -15.72 10.52
C ARG A 8 -10.14 -16.01 9.07
N LEU A 9 -10.16 -15.00 8.23
CA LEU A 9 -10.34 -15.21 6.80
C LEU A 9 -9.03 -15.81 6.25
N ALA A 10 -8.93 -17.14 6.26
CA ALA A 10 -7.74 -17.87 5.80
C ALA A 10 -7.31 -17.44 4.39
N ALA A 11 -8.26 -17.13 3.52
CA ALA A 11 -7.99 -16.60 2.19
C ALA A 11 -7.20 -15.28 2.22
N LEU A 12 -7.48 -14.38 3.17
CA LEU A 12 -6.77 -13.12 3.29
C LEU A 12 -5.33 -13.31 3.80
N ASP A 13 -5.13 -14.25 4.73
CA ASP A 13 -3.80 -14.58 5.23
C ASP A 13 -2.96 -15.29 4.16
N LEU A 14 -3.56 -16.18 3.36
CA LEU A 14 -2.92 -16.82 2.21
C LEU A 14 -2.54 -15.79 1.14
N LEU A 15 -3.44 -14.88 0.79
CA LEU A 15 -3.18 -13.84 -0.20
C LEU A 15 -2.06 -12.90 0.25
N ARG A 16 -2.02 -12.54 1.54
CA ARG A 16 -0.92 -11.77 2.11
C ARG A 16 0.40 -12.53 2.05
N GLY A 17 0.40 -13.80 2.44
CA GLY A 17 1.58 -14.66 2.34
C GLY A 17 2.09 -14.77 0.91
N PHE A 18 1.18 -14.96 -0.06
CA PHE A 18 1.51 -15.01 -1.48
C PHE A 18 2.12 -13.70 -1.98
N THR A 19 1.55 -12.54 -1.64
CA THR A 19 2.12 -11.24 -2.06
C THR A 19 3.49 -10.97 -1.45
N VAL A 20 3.74 -11.38 -0.20
CA VAL A 20 5.08 -11.28 0.42
C VAL A 20 6.07 -12.21 -0.28
N ALA A 21 5.70 -13.46 -0.56
CA ALA A 21 6.56 -14.39 -1.31
C ALA A 21 6.87 -13.87 -2.72
N ALA A 22 5.87 -13.35 -3.42
CA ALA A 22 6.05 -12.73 -4.72
C ALA A 22 6.97 -11.51 -4.67
N MET A 23 6.86 -10.64 -3.64
CA MET A 23 7.80 -9.53 -3.44
C MET A 23 9.24 -10.01 -3.25
N ILE A 24 9.46 -11.09 -2.50
CA ILE A 24 10.80 -11.67 -2.31
C ILE A 24 11.36 -12.14 -3.67
N VAL A 25 10.56 -12.82 -4.47
CA VAL A 25 10.97 -13.33 -5.79
C VAL A 25 11.36 -12.19 -6.74
N VAL A 26 10.50 -11.18 -6.90
CA VAL A 26 10.75 -10.08 -7.87
C VAL A 26 11.87 -9.15 -7.43
N ASN A 27 12.14 -9.03 -6.12
CA ASN A 27 13.21 -8.18 -5.60
C ASN A 27 14.56 -8.92 -5.45
N ASN A 28 14.61 -10.22 -5.73
CA ASN A 28 15.83 -11.03 -5.65
C ASN A 28 15.97 -11.96 -6.85
N PRO A 29 16.12 -11.44 -8.07
CA PRO A 29 16.16 -12.25 -9.30
C PRO A 29 17.47 -13.04 -9.47
N GLY A 30 18.44 -12.88 -8.58
CA GLY A 30 19.77 -13.49 -8.68
C GLY A 30 20.67 -12.80 -9.73
N ASN A 31 20.16 -12.58 -10.93
CA ASN A 31 20.87 -11.83 -11.98
C ASN A 31 19.95 -10.78 -12.62
N TRP A 32 20.22 -9.51 -12.36
CA TRP A 32 19.43 -8.38 -12.87
C TRP A 32 19.53 -8.19 -14.40
N ASN A 33 20.57 -8.75 -15.04
CA ASN A 33 20.73 -8.66 -16.51
C ASN A 33 19.93 -9.74 -17.25
N SER A 34 19.33 -10.71 -16.53
CA SER A 34 18.61 -11.83 -17.13
C SER A 34 17.37 -12.17 -16.28
N VAL A 35 16.42 -11.22 -16.24
CA VAL A 35 15.15 -11.38 -15.53
C VAL A 35 14.05 -11.69 -16.55
N TYR A 36 13.16 -12.64 -16.23
CA TYR A 36 11.94 -12.86 -17.02
C TYR A 36 11.11 -11.58 -17.10
N ALA A 37 10.69 -11.19 -18.30
CA ALA A 37 10.00 -9.94 -18.55
C ALA A 37 8.79 -9.67 -17.60
N PRO A 38 7.92 -10.63 -17.25
CA PRO A 38 6.85 -10.39 -16.29
C PRO A 38 7.31 -10.13 -14.86
N LEU A 39 8.50 -10.59 -14.49
CA LEU A 39 9.09 -10.43 -13.13
C LEU A 39 10.04 -9.22 -13.06
N SER A 40 10.33 -8.59 -14.19
CA SER A 40 11.07 -7.34 -14.24
C SER A 40 10.14 -6.16 -14.07
N HIS A 41 10.55 -5.16 -13.30
CA HIS A 41 9.83 -3.89 -13.23
C HIS A 41 9.88 -3.16 -14.57
N SER A 42 8.82 -2.42 -14.90
CA SER A 42 8.81 -1.58 -16.08
C SER A 42 9.86 -0.47 -15.95
N HIS A 43 10.58 -0.17 -17.04
CA HIS A 43 11.68 0.81 -16.98
C HIS A 43 11.18 2.21 -16.62
N TRP A 44 10.05 2.64 -17.14
CA TRP A 44 9.46 3.92 -16.84
C TRP A 44 7.94 3.94 -17.09
N SER A 45 7.49 3.68 -18.29
CA SER A 45 6.08 3.63 -18.67
C SER A 45 5.64 2.19 -18.92
N GLY A 46 4.43 1.87 -18.58
CA GLY A 46 3.89 0.52 -18.65
C GLY A 46 3.72 -0.12 -17.27
N VAL A 47 3.18 -1.34 -17.26
CA VAL A 47 2.93 -2.13 -16.04
C VAL A 47 3.29 -3.58 -16.33
N THR A 48 4.11 -4.17 -15.48
CA THR A 48 4.41 -5.61 -15.50
C THR A 48 3.73 -6.30 -14.32
N PHE A 49 3.78 -7.62 -14.25
CA PHE A 49 3.29 -8.37 -13.11
C PHE A 49 4.02 -7.97 -11.81
N ALA A 50 5.32 -7.72 -11.87
CA ALA A 50 6.12 -7.26 -10.73
C ALA A 50 5.56 -5.96 -10.12
N ASP A 51 5.11 -5.02 -10.95
CA ASP A 51 4.60 -3.73 -10.52
C ASP A 51 3.24 -3.82 -9.81
N LEU A 52 2.49 -4.90 -10.00
CA LEU A 52 1.18 -5.12 -9.36
C LEU A 52 1.29 -5.70 -7.94
N ILE A 53 2.42 -6.31 -7.58
CA ILE A 53 2.58 -7.05 -6.32
C ILE A 53 2.50 -6.10 -5.11
N PHE A 54 3.21 -4.98 -5.16
CA PHE A 54 3.19 -4.00 -4.08
C PHE A 54 1.81 -3.34 -3.90
N PRO A 55 1.13 -2.83 -4.95
CA PRO A 55 -0.24 -2.34 -4.84
C PRO A 55 -1.22 -3.38 -4.30
N ALA A 56 -1.10 -4.65 -4.70
CA ALA A 56 -1.92 -5.73 -4.17
C ALA A 56 -1.72 -5.91 -2.66
N PHE A 57 -0.48 -5.89 -2.18
CA PHE A 57 -0.17 -5.95 -0.75
C PHE A 57 -0.79 -4.76 0.01
N ILE A 58 -0.66 -3.55 -0.50
CA ILE A 58 -1.25 -2.33 0.08
C ILE A 58 -2.78 -2.42 0.12
N PHE A 59 -3.40 -2.93 -0.93
CA PHE A 59 -4.85 -3.18 -0.98
C PHE A 59 -5.28 -4.18 0.12
N ILE A 60 -4.59 -5.31 0.24
CA ILE A 60 -4.85 -6.34 1.27
C ILE A 60 -4.65 -5.76 2.69
N MET A 61 -3.67 -4.88 2.87
CA MET A 61 -3.49 -4.16 4.13
C MET A 61 -4.72 -3.31 4.46
N GLY A 62 -5.29 -2.61 3.49
CA GLY A 62 -6.53 -1.84 3.63
C GLY A 62 -7.73 -2.72 3.99
N VAL A 63 -7.92 -3.85 3.29
CA VAL A 63 -8.94 -4.86 3.63
C VAL A 63 -8.82 -5.29 5.08
N SER A 64 -7.60 -5.59 5.52
CA SER A 64 -7.31 -6.05 6.87
C SER A 64 -7.62 -4.99 7.93
N LEU A 65 -7.35 -3.71 7.65
CA LEU A 65 -7.68 -2.59 8.54
C LEU A 65 -9.19 -2.46 8.75
N ALA A 66 -9.98 -2.68 7.70
CA ALA A 66 -11.44 -2.60 7.77
C ALA A 66 -12.06 -3.80 8.52
N LEU A 67 -11.46 -4.98 8.39
CA LEU A 67 -11.91 -6.21 9.04
C LEU A 67 -11.43 -6.35 10.47
N ALA A 68 -10.41 -5.59 10.87
CA ALA A 68 -9.92 -5.57 12.24
C ALA A 68 -10.99 -5.00 13.17
N ARG A 69 -11.79 -5.89 13.77
CA ARG A 69 -12.76 -5.50 14.81
C ARG A 69 -12.00 -4.96 16.01
N PRO A 70 -12.42 -3.83 16.61
CA PRO A 70 -11.93 -3.45 17.92
C PRO A 70 -12.25 -4.61 18.89
N ARG A 71 -11.24 -5.19 19.53
CA ARG A 71 -11.50 -6.10 20.64
C ARG A 71 -12.31 -5.33 21.66
N ALA A 72 -13.42 -5.89 22.15
CA ALA A 72 -14.34 -5.25 23.11
C ALA A 72 -13.66 -4.74 24.40
N THR A 73 -12.46 -5.22 24.69
CA THR A 73 -11.62 -4.83 25.83
C THR A 73 -10.58 -3.73 25.51
N THR A 74 -10.49 -3.29 24.26
CA THR A 74 -9.50 -2.28 23.89
C THR A 74 -10.18 -0.92 23.79
N SER A 75 -9.97 -0.16 24.85
CA SER A 75 -10.25 1.26 25.02
C SER A 75 -10.34 2.03 23.69
N THR A 76 -11.47 2.68 23.49
CA THR A 76 -11.63 3.81 22.56
C THR A 76 -10.68 4.92 23.01
N GLY A 77 -9.92 5.53 22.12
CA GLY A 77 -9.07 6.67 22.46
C GLY A 77 -7.58 6.43 22.29
N TRP A 78 -6.78 7.06 23.12
CA TRP A 78 -5.32 7.12 23.05
C TRP A 78 -4.60 5.77 22.87
N PRO A 79 -4.93 4.66 23.57
CA PRO A 79 -4.24 3.37 23.39
C PRO A 79 -4.40 2.75 22.00
N ARG A 80 -5.48 3.08 21.27
CA ARG A 80 -5.65 2.66 19.87
C ARG A 80 -4.67 3.38 18.95
N TYR A 81 -4.56 4.70 19.10
CA TYR A 81 -3.64 5.51 18.31
C TYR A 81 -2.18 5.17 18.60
N GLN A 82 -1.84 4.95 19.86
CA GLN A 82 -0.49 4.49 20.22
C GLN A 82 -0.11 3.22 19.46
N ARG A 83 -0.97 2.21 19.40
CA ARG A 83 -0.71 0.98 18.65
C ARG A 83 -0.52 1.22 17.15
N ILE A 84 -1.33 2.10 16.56
CA ILE A 84 -1.19 2.47 15.15
C ILE A 84 0.16 3.15 14.92
N VAL A 85 0.50 4.13 15.74
CA VAL A 85 1.78 4.86 15.64
C VAL A 85 2.96 3.93 15.88
N THR A 86 2.94 3.11 16.94
CA THR A 86 4.02 2.16 17.23
C THR A 86 4.27 1.23 16.06
N ARG A 87 3.22 0.66 15.45
CA ARG A 87 3.37 -0.20 14.27
C ARG A 87 3.99 0.53 13.08
N ALA A 88 3.52 1.76 12.80
CA ALA A 88 4.06 2.58 11.71
C ALA A 88 5.54 2.91 11.95
N VAL A 89 5.87 3.38 13.16
CA VAL A 89 7.25 3.72 13.54
C VAL A 89 8.15 2.49 13.50
N THR A 90 7.68 1.33 13.97
CA THR A 90 8.45 0.08 13.89
C THR A 90 8.77 -0.29 12.44
N LEU A 91 7.78 -0.20 11.52
CA LEU A 91 8.02 -0.47 10.10
C LEU A 91 9.02 0.50 9.48
N ILE A 92 8.88 1.79 9.77
CA ILE A 92 9.81 2.82 9.27
C ILE A 92 11.21 2.58 9.82
N ALA A 93 11.35 2.33 11.13
CA ALA A 93 12.63 2.08 11.78
C ALA A 93 13.30 0.81 11.22
N MET A 94 12.55 -0.28 11.03
CA MET A 94 13.07 -1.50 10.39
C MET A 94 13.56 -1.23 8.96
N GLY A 95 12.81 -0.43 8.19
CA GLY A 95 13.22 -0.04 6.84
C GLY A 95 14.51 0.78 6.83
N LEU A 96 14.64 1.73 7.75
CA LEU A 96 15.87 2.52 7.89
C LEU A 96 17.07 1.65 8.32
N VAL A 97 16.87 0.73 9.25
CA VAL A 97 17.92 -0.21 9.67
C VAL A 97 18.36 -1.10 8.49
N LEU A 98 17.41 -1.59 7.69
CA LEU A 98 17.72 -2.38 6.50
C LEU A 98 18.51 -1.54 5.47
N ASN A 99 18.06 -0.32 5.18
CA ASN A 99 18.76 0.58 4.26
C ASN A 99 20.17 0.92 4.77
N ALA A 100 20.33 1.10 6.09
CA ALA A 100 21.64 1.33 6.71
C ALA A 100 22.55 0.11 6.58
N ALA A 101 22.02 -1.10 6.79
CA ALA A 101 22.77 -2.35 6.63
C ALA A 101 23.24 -2.55 5.18
N LEU A 102 22.41 -2.19 4.21
CA LEU A 102 22.75 -2.27 2.78
C LEU A 102 23.77 -1.20 2.35
N ALA A 103 23.78 -0.04 3.01
CA ALA A 103 24.72 1.04 2.73
C ALA A 103 26.10 0.84 3.41
N TRP A 104 26.22 -0.09 4.38
CA TRP A 104 27.46 -0.30 5.13
C TRP A 104 28.63 -0.64 4.21
N PRO A 105 29.86 -0.06 4.42
CA PRO A 105 30.23 0.83 5.52
C PRO A 105 29.98 2.34 5.27
N ASP A 106 29.53 2.76 4.10
CA ASP A 106 29.29 4.17 3.78
C ASP A 106 27.88 4.63 4.21
N LEU A 107 27.76 5.00 5.47
CA LEU A 107 26.50 5.50 6.02
C LEU A 107 26.12 6.91 5.54
N THR A 108 27.00 7.62 4.82
CA THR A 108 26.69 8.96 4.30
C THR A 108 25.74 8.93 3.10
N ALA A 109 25.57 7.76 2.48
CA ALA A 109 24.70 7.52 1.33
C ALA A 109 23.43 6.69 1.69
N ILE A 110 23.05 6.64 2.97
CA ILE A 110 21.84 5.88 3.38
C ILE A 110 20.63 6.37 2.60
N ARG A 111 19.93 5.46 1.93
CA ARG A 111 18.63 5.71 1.32
C ARG A 111 17.56 5.92 2.40
N LEU A 112 16.86 7.06 2.37
CA LEU A 112 15.78 7.37 3.31
C LEU A 112 14.42 6.79 2.88
N PRO A 113 13.99 6.90 1.61
CA PRO A 113 12.81 6.19 1.13
C PRO A 113 13.03 4.68 1.14
N GLY A 114 11.94 3.93 1.08
CA GLY A 114 11.97 2.48 0.97
C GLY A 114 10.60 1.86 1.14
N VAL A 115 10.48 0.60 0.77
CA VAL A 115 9.21 -0.15 0.78
C VAL A 115 8.58 -0.17 2.18
N LEU A 116 9.36 -0.46 3.22
CA LEU A 116 8.86 -0.53 4.61
C LEU A 116 8.46 0.86 5.13
N GLN A 117 9.20 1.90 4.81
CA GLN A 117 8.87 3.28 5.14
C GLN A 117 7.55 3.68 4.48
N ARG A 118 7.39 3.39 3.19
CA ARG A 118 6.15 3.66 2.45
C ARG A 118 4.97 2.89 3.00
N ILE A 119 5.13 1.61 3.34
CA ILE A 119 4.09 0.80 4.02
C ILE A 119 3.74 1.43 5.37
N GLY A 120 4.73 1.82 6.18
CA GLY A 120 4.52 2.40 7.50
C GLY A 120 3.72 3.71 7.44
N ILE A 121 4.09 4.63 6.54
CA ILE A 121 3.38 5.90 6.34
C ILE A 121 1.96 5.64 5.80
N THR A 122 1.83 4.79 4.78
CA THR A 122 0.52 4.43 4.20
C THR A 122 -0.40 3.80 5.25
N TYR A 123 0.13 2.88 6.06
CA TYR A 123 -0.61 2.26 7.16
C TYR A 123 -1.10 3.30 8.17
N LEU A 124 -0.22 4.20 8.61
CA LEU A 124 -0.53 5.24 9.60
C LEU A 124 -1.68 6.13 9.09
N VAL A 125 -1.51 6.70 7.90
CA VAL A 125 -2.51 7.61 7.31
C VAL A 125 -3.84 6.88 7.08
N THR A 126 -3.79 5.70 6.46
CA THR A 126 -5.01 4.92 6.18
C THR A 126 -5.74 4.52 7.47
N ALA A 127 -5.02 4.07 8.50
CA ALA A 127 -5.62 3.68 9.76
C ALA A 127 -6.31 4.86 10.47
N ILE A 128 -5.71 6.06 10.43
CA ILE A 128 -6.31 7.28 10.96
C ILE A 128 -7.56 7.67 10.17
N VAL A 129 -7.47 7.68 8.84
CA VAL A 129 -8.61 7.99 7.97
C VAL A 129 -9.76 7.01 8.21
N VAL A 130 -9.49 5.71 8.21
CA VAL A 130 -10.50 4.67 8.45
C VAL A 130 -11.13 4.79 9.84
N ALA A 131 -10.38 5.26 10.84
CA ALA A 131 -10.88 5.45 12.19
C ALA A 131 -11.82 6.65 12.36
N ARG A 132 -11.67 7.68 11.51
CA ARG A 132 -12.34 8.99 11.67
C ARG A 132 -13.37 9.31 10.61
N THR A 133 -13.50 8.50 9.54
CA THR A 133 -14.33 8.82 8.39
C THR A 133 -15.39 7.78 8.10
N SER A 134 -16.49 8.21 7.51
CA SER A 134 -17.55 7.36 6.95
C SER A 134 -17.09 6.69 5.64
N ALA A 135 -17.87 5.73 5.14
CA ALA A 135 -17.56 5.05 3.88
C ALA A 135 -17.52 6.03 2.70
N GLY A 136 -18.51 6.93 2.58
CA GLY A 136 -18.54 7.93 1.50
C GLY A 136 -17.33 8.89 1.55
N GLN A 137 -16.96 9.36 2.75
CA GLN A 137 -15.78 10.21 2.91
C GLN A 137 -14.48 9.52 2.49
N ARG A 138 -14.34 8.21 2.72
CA ARG A 138 -13.16 7.45 2.27
C ARG A 138 -13.05 7.39 0.76
N TRP A 139 -14.17 7.16 0.06
CA TRP A 139 -14.21 7.22 -1.40
C TRP A 139 -13.83 8.60 -1.91
N ALA A 140 -14.38 9.66 -1.30
CA ALA A 140 -14.05 11.04 -1.67
C ALA A 140 -12.55 11.34 -1.43
N ILE A 141 -12.00 10.94 -0.28
CA ILE A 141 -10.58 11.12 0.03
C ILE A 141 -9.71 10.33 -0.95
N ALA A 142 -10.03 9.06 -1.24
CA ALA A 142 -9.27 8.26 -2.18
C ALA A 142 -9.27 8.89 -3.58
N GLY A 143 -10.43 9.34 -4.07
CA GLY A 143 -10.54 10.03 -5.35
C GLY A 143 -9.79 11.36 -5.37
N ALA A 144 -9.90 12.15 -4.31
CA ALA A 144 -9.16 13.41 -4.18
C ALA A 144 -7.64 13.21 -4.19
N LEU A 145 -7.13 12.20 -3.48
CA LEU A 145 -5.70 11.89 -3.48
C LEU A 145 -5.19 11.47 -4.87
N LEU A 146 -5.98 10.67 -5.61
CA LEU A 146 -5.63 10.31 -6.99
C LEU A 146 -5.65 11.54 -7.90
N LEU A 147 -6.67 12.40 -7.78
CA LEU A 147 -6.77 13.61 -8.58
C LEU A 147 -5.60 14.57 -8.27
N VAL A 148 -5.28 14.77 -7.00
CA VAL A 148 -4.12 15.59 -6.59
C VAL A 148 -2.83 15.01 -7.15
N HIS A 149 -2.60 13.70 -7.01
CA HIS A 149 -1.42 13.05 -7.55
C HIS A 149 -1.30 13.22 -9.06
N TRP A 150 -2.39 12.95 -9.79
CA TRP A 150 -2.46 13.13 -11.24
C TRP A 150 -2.18 14.58 -11.64
N THR A 151 -2.84 15.56 -10.99
CA THR A 151 -2.64 16.98 -11.27
C THR A 151 -1.19 17.39 -11.03
N LEU A 152 -0.58 16.98 -9.93
CA LEU A 152 0.82 17.29 -9.61
C LEU A 152 1.81 16.71 -10.63
N LEU A 153 1.48 15.58 -11.27
CA LEU A 153 2.33 15.02 -12.33
C LEU A 153 2.08 15.66 -13.69
N VAL A 154 0.83 15.90 -14.05
CA VAL A 154 0.45 16.32 -15.42
C VAL A 154 0.53 17.83 -15.61
N TRP A 155 0.17 18.63 -14.58
CA TRP A 155 0.21 20.08 -14.67
C TRP A 155 1.56 20.66 -15.12
N PRO A 156 2.71 20.24 -14.56
CA PRO A 156 4.01 20.72 -15.02
C PRO A 156 4.30 20.37 -16.48
N ALA A 157 3.78 19.22 -16.98
CA ALA A 157 3.94 18.86 -18.39
C ALA A 157 3.18 19.81 -19.33
N HIS A 158 2.03 20.32 -18.91
CA HIS A 158 1.32 21.35 -19.67
C HIS A 158 2.01 22.71 -19.62
N ALA A 159 2.63 23.05 -18.47
CA ALA A 159 3.30 24.35 -18.29
C ALA A 159 4.73 24.38 -18.87
N PHE A 160 5.46 23.28 -18.80
CA PHE A 160 6.92 23.20 -19.10
C PHE A 160 7.27 22.17 -20.19
N GLY A 161 6.27 21.58 -20.84
CA GLY A 161 6.42 20.60 -21.89
C GLY A 161 6.52 19.14 -21.40
N ALA A 162 6.37 18.20 -22.34
CA ALA A 162 6.31 16.76 -22.05
C ALA A 162 7.57 16.19 -21.37
N ALA A 163 8.72 16.85 -21.47
CA ALA A 163 9.95 16.49 -20.75
C ALA A 163 9.75 16.45 -19.24
N ALA A 164 8.79 17.21 -18.70
CA ALA A 164 8.47 17.20 -17.27
C ALA A 164 7.84 15.87 -16.78
N LEU A 165 7.53 14.92 -17.65
CA LEU A 165 7.10 13.57 -17.32
C LEU A 165 8.23 12.53 -17.38
N THR A 166 9.44 12.91 -17.78
CA THR A 166 10.58 11.98 -17.89
C THR A 166 11.27 11.74 -16.54
N PRO A 167 12.04 10.65 -16.39
CA PRO A 167 12.86 10.43 -15.21
C PRO A 167 13.80 11.62 -14.94
N GLY A 168 13.89 12.02 -13.67
CA GLY A 168 14.76 13.13 -13.24
C GLY A 168 14.23 14.54 -13.54
N ALA A 169 13.12 14.68 -14.29
CA ALA A 169 12.52 15.98 -14.60
C ALA A 169 11.07 16.12 -14.14
N ASN A 170 10.45 15.05 -13.63
CA ASN A 170 9.07 15.06 -13.18
C ASN A 170 8.92 15.64 -11.75
N THR A 171 7.68 16.02 -11.42
CA THR A 171 7.35 16.61 -10.11
C THR A 171 7.70 15.69 -8.95
N ALA A 172 7.52 14.35 -9.09
CA ALA A 172 7.86 13.42 -8.03
C ALA A 172 9.36 13.48 -7.70
N PHE A 173 10.21 13.51 -8.73
CA PHE A 173 11.65 13.70 -8.55
C PHE A 173 12.00 14.99 -7.81
N TRP A 174 11.39 16.11 -8.18
CA TRP A 174 11.68 17.40 -7.53
C TRP A 174 11.25 17.43 -6.06
N VAL A 175 10.10 16.84 -5.75
CA VAL A 175 9.62 16.68 -4.35
C VAL A 175 10.57 15.79 -3.56
N ASP A 176 10.96 14.66 -4.11
CA ASP A 176 11.86 13.73 -3.44
C ASP A 176 13.27 14.31 -3.27
N ARG A 177 13.78 15.01 -4.28
CA ARG A 177 15.07 15.70 -4.20
C ARG A 177 15.07 16.80 -3.15
N ALA A 178 13.98 17.56 -3.03
CA ALA A 178 13.84 18.59 -2.00
C ALA A 178 13.76 18.00 -0.59
N ALA A 179 13.11 16.83 -0.44
CA ALA A 179 12.92 16.19 0.86
C ALA A 179 14.10 15.34 1.31
N PHE A 180 14.74 14.61 0.39
CA PHE A 180 15.74 13.59 0.69
C PHE A 180 17.15 13.93 0.17
N GLY A 181 17.26 14.91 -0.72
CA GLY A 181 18.55 15.30 -1.30
C GLY A 181 19.20 14.14 -2.05
N ARG A 182 20.40 13.73 -1.59
CA ARG A 182 21.15 12.60 -2.16
C ARG A 182 20.73 11.22 -1.63
N HIS A 183 19.85 11.19 -0.62
CA HIS A 183 19.44 9.97 0.08
C HIS A 183 18.31 9.20 -0.65
N MET A 184 18.36 9.14 -1.97
CA MET A 184 17.45 8.42 -2.86
C MET A 184 18.13 7.19 -3.46
N LEU A 185 17.34 6.28 -4.04
CA LEU A 185 17.86 5.07 -4.69
C LEU A 185 18.77 5.39 -5.89
N THR A 186 18.35 6.35 -6.71
CA THR A 186 19.10 6.79 -7.89
C THR A 186 19.17 8.33 -7.94
N PRO A 187 20.15 8.90 -8.65
CA PRO A 187 20.22 10.35 -8.86
C PRO A 187 19.00 10.92 -9.62
N SER A 188 18.26 10.10 -10.35
CA SER A 188 17.06 10.47 -11.13
C SER A 188 15.74 10.28 -10.39
N GLY A 189 15.75 9.77 -9.15
CA GLY A 189 14.55 9.62 -8.32
C GLY A 189 14.52 8.34 -7.50
N ASP A 190 13.43 8.20 -6.75
CA ASP A 190 13.17 7.03 -5.93
C ASP A 190 11.77 6.48 -6.23
N PRO A 191 11.62 5.18 -6.55
CA PRO A 191 10.31 4.57 -6.79
C PRO A 191 9.41 4.60 -5.56
N GLU A 192 10.00 4.70 -4.35
CA GLU A 192 9.29 4.76 -3.08
C GLU A 192 9.12 6.21 -2.57
N GLY A 193 9.15 7.18 -3.48
CA GLY A 193 9.07 8.60 -3.19
C GLY A 193 7.74 9.05 -2.56
N LEU A 194 7.75 10.29 -2.05
CA LEU A 194 6.65 10.87 -1.27
C LEU A 194 5.34 10.97 -2.05
N LEU A 195 5.37 11.38 -3.31
CA LEU A 195 4.14 11.49 -4.10
C LEU A 195 3.47 10.13 -4.31
N GLY A 196 4.23 9.04 -4.39
CA GLY A 196 3.71 7.69 -4.44
C GLY A 196 2.92 7.26 -3.19
N VAL A 197 3.11 7.93 -2.05
CA VAL A 197 2.31 7.67 -0.84
C VAL A 197 0.85 8.03 -1.05
N LEU A 198 0.53 9.07 -1.82
CA LEU A 198 -0.85 9.48 -2.12
C LEU A 198 -1.63 8.35 -2.80
N THR A 199 -1.06 7.75 -3.83
CA THR A 199 -1.66 6.62 -4.53
C THR A 199 -1.72 5.36 -3.67
N SER A 200 -0.70 5.12 -2.83
CA SER A 200 -0.70 4.01 -1.89
C SER A 200 -1.81 4.13 -0.84
N VAL A 201 -2.04 5.33 -0.28
CA VAL A 201 -3.16 5.59 0.64
C VAL A 201 -4.49 5.37 -0.07
N SER A 202 -4.65 5.85 -1.31
CA SER A 202 -5.87 5.61 -2.11
C SER A 202 -6.12 4.12 -2.31
N THR A 203 -5.10 3.35 -2.70
CA THR A 203 -5.18 1.89 -2.87
C THR A 203 -5.60 1.20 -1.55
N ALA A 204 -5.01 1.60 -0.42
CA ALA A 204 -5.40 1.06 0.88
C ALA A 204 -6.84 1.43 1.28
N LEU A 205 -7.32 2.63 0.93
CA LEU A 205 -8.71 3.04 1.18
C LEU A 205 -9.70 2.25 0.31
N PHE A 206 -9.36 1.93 -0.95
CA PHE A 206 -10.14 1.02 -1.77
C PHE A 206 -10.18 -0.39 -1.17
N GLY A 207 -9.04 -0.88 -0.68
CA GLY A 207 -8.99 -2.12 0.09
C GLY A 207 -9.88 -2.09 1.33
N ALA A 208 -9.88 -0.99 2.08
CA ALA A 208 -10.74 -0.83 3.26
C ALA A 208 -12.23 -0.80 2.88
N ALA A 209 -12.60 -0.22 1.75
CA ALA A 209 -13.97 -0.27 1.23
C ALA A 209 -14.39 -1.69 0.86
N ALA A 210 -13.54 -2.42 0.15
CA ALA A 210 -13.75 -3.83 -0.19
C ALA A 210 -13.89 -4.71 1.07
N GLY A 211 -13.04 -4.50 2.07
CA GLY A 211 -13.11 -5.23 3.34
C GLY A 211 -14.45 -5.03 4.07
N ARG A 212 -14.99 -3.82 4.08
CA ARG A 212 -16.31 -3.54 4.66
C ARG A 212 -17.45 -4.18 3.88
N TRP A 213 -17.37 -4.17 2.56
CA TRP A 213 -18.33 -4.82 1.70
C TRP A 213 -18.37 -6.34 1.95
N LEU A 214 -17.19 -6.97 2.10
CA LEU A 214 -17.06 -8.38 2.46
C LEU A 214 -17.67 -8.67 3.85
N ALA A 215 -17.41 -7.80 4.85
CA ALA A 215 -17.96 -7.94 6.19
C ALA A 215 -19.51 -7.84 6.19
N GLY A 216 -20.07 -6.83 5.51
CA GLY A 216 -21.53 -6.68 5.38
C GLY A 216 -22.20 -7.82 4.64
N GLY A 217 -21.51 -8.44 3.68
CA GLY A 217 -21.98 -9.66 3.01
C GLY A 217 -21.97 -10.89 3.92
N ALA A 218 -20.99 -11.00 4.81
CA ALA A 218 -20.91 -12.08 5.79
C ALA A 218 -22.02 -11.98 6.85
N ASP A 219 -22.34 -10.77 7.32
CA ASP A 219 -23.44 -10.55 8.27
C ASP A 219 -24.82 -10.79 7.64
N ALA A 220 -24.99 -10.54 6.35
CA ALA A 220 -26.21 -10.85 5.60
C ALA A 220 -26.36 -12.35 5.33
N SER A 221 -25.25 -13.07 5.10
CA SER A 221 -25.26 -14.52 4.86
C SER A 221 -25.41 -15.35 6.13
N SER A 222 -25.03 -14.83 7.30
CA SER A 222 -25.28 -15.49 8.58
C SER A 222 -26.76 -15.50 8.98
N ARG A 223 -27.57 -14.66 8.34
CA ARG A 223 -29.04 -14.66 8.44
C ARG A 223 -29.72 -15.58 7.41
N SER A 224 -28.98 -16.10 6.44
CA SER A 224 -29.45 -17.03 5.38
C SER A 224 -28.61 -18.29 5.46
N THR A 225 -29.26 -19.44 5.56
CA THR A 225 -28.69 -20.77 5.86
C THR A 225 -27.75 -21.37 4.80
N SER A 226 -27.03 -20.57 4.01
CA SER A 226 -26.03 -21.04 3.03
C SER A 226 -24.86 -20.11 2.84
N PRO A 227 -23.80 -20.16 3.70
CA PRO A 227 -22.71 -19.18 3.73
C PRO A 227 -21.73 -19.22 2.54
N GLY A 228 -21.56 -20.37 1.89
CA GLY A 228 -20.49 -20.57 0.91
C GLY A 228 -20.78 -20.02 -0.50
N ARG A 229 -22.01 -20.13 -0.98
CA ARG A 229 -22.37 -19.77 -2.37
C ARG A 229 -22.35 -18.27 -2.64
N HIS A 230 -22.75 -17.45 -1.67
CA HIS A 230 -22.82 -16.00 -1.84
C HIS A 230 -21.43 -15.33 -1.81
N LEU A 231 -20.46 -15.86 -1.07
CA LEU A 231 -19.10 -15.33 -1.04
C LEU A 231 -18.39 -15.58 -2.39
N LEU A 232 -18.52 -16.78 -2.93
CA LEU A 232 -17.97 -17.14 -4.26
C LEU A 232 -18.62 -16.34 -5.39
N MET A 233 -19.95 -16.14 -5.35
CA MET A 233 -20.63 -15.28 -6.34
C MET A 233 -20.19 -13.82 -6.28
N LYS A 234 -19.96 -13.28 -5.09
CA LYS A 234 -19.51 -11.89 -4.91
C LYS A 234 -18.04 -11.69 -5.33
N LEU A 235 -17.17 -12.67 -5.09
CA LEU A 235 -15.79 -12.64 -5.56
C LEU A 235 -15.71 -12.82 -7.08
N ALA A 236 -16.57 -13.67 -7.67
CA ALA A 236 -16.67 -13.83 -9.11
C ALA A 236 -17.21 -12.56 -9.80
N ALA A 237 -18.19 -11.87 -9.20
CA ALA A 237 -18.72 -10.61 -9.74
C ALA A 237 -17.71 -9.46 -9.65
N ALA A 238 -16.84 -9.44 -8.63
CA ALA A 238 -15.76 -8.45 -8.52
C ALA A 238 -14.61 -8.71 -9.49
N GLY A 239 -14.42 -9.94 -9.95
CA GLY A 239 -13.39 -10.32 -10.93
C GLY A 239 -13.79 -10.10 -12.40
N VAL A 240 -15.05 -9.75 -12.69
CA VAL A 240 -15.58 -9.53 -14.06
C VAL A 240 -15.51 -8.04 -14.47
N VAL A 241 -15.13 -7.13 -13.57
CA VAL A 241 -15.02 -5.67 -13.82
C VAL A 241 -13.54 -5.23 -13.86
N GLY A 242 -12.62 -6.14 -14.20
CA GLY A 242 -11.21 -5.86 -14.44
C GLY A 242 -10.84 -6.11 -15.89
#